data_0239b337299b33cd482c7142ed35b9ca
#
_entry.id   0239b337299b33cd482c7142ed35b9ca
#
_cell.length_a   1.000
_cell.length_b   1.000
_cell.length_c   1.000
_cell.angle_alpha   90.00
_cell.angle_beta   90.00
_cell.angle_gamma   90.00
#
_symmetry.space_group_name_H-M   'P 1'
#
loop_
_entity.id
_entity.type
_entity.pdbx_description
1 polymer ?
#
loop_
_entity_poly.entity_id
_entity_poly.type
_entity_poly.pdbx_seq_one_letter_code
_entity_poly.pdbx_strand_id
1 'polypeptide(L)'
;TRRLAIEDGGQISASTFGAGSGGNIFVNASESVQVLGFSPVTGRIAMISARTTGSGSGGNVIISTGRLTALNGGGVNAVVFGSGSGGDVTVNASESIEVGGIEPRSLQMSVLSSSTANAGAAGSLTINTRRLIVRDGGRIDTSTVASGA
;
A
#
# COMPACT_ATOMS: atom_id res chain seq x y z
N THR A 1 -13.84 12.15 -4.97
CA THR A 1 -13.00 13.34 -5.20
C THR A 1 -12.39 13.31 -6.60
N ARG A 2 -11.83 14.42 -7.02
CA ARG A 2 -11.05 14.48 -8.27
C ARG A 2 -9.59 14.13 -8.04
N ARG A 3 -9.00 14.66 -6.99
CA ARG A 3 -7.60 14.46 -6.64
C ARG A 3 -7.45 14.14 -5.16
N LEU A 4 -6.60 13.19 -4.85
CA LEU A 4 -6.17 12.87 -3.49
C LEU A 4 -4.66 12.99 -3.44
N ALA A 5 -4.15 13.80 -2.52
CA ALA A 5 -2.73 13.89 -2.24
C ALA A 5 -2.48 13.51 -0.78
N ILE A 6 -1.55 12.60 -0.57
CA ILE A 6 -1.07 12.18 0.74
C ILE A 6 0.42 12.46 0.75
N GLU A 7 0.83 13.45 1.51
CA GLU A 7 2.18 13.99 1.49
C GLU A 7 2.73 14.13 2.92
N ASP A 8 4.05 14.31 3.02
CA ASP A 8 4.72 14.64 4.29
C ASP A 8 4.38 13.71 5.46
N GLY A 9 4.33 12.42 5.18
CA GLY A 9 4.01 11.41 6.19
C GLY A 9 2.52 11.28 6.51
N GLY A 10 1.64 11.87 5.70
CA GLY A 10 0.20 11.69 5.80
C GLY A 10 -0.18 10.21 5.62
N GLN A 11 -1.24 9.76 6.28
CA GLN A 11 -1.64 8.36 6.22
C GLN A 11 -3.17 8.20 6.12
N ILE A 12 -3.59 7.31 5.23
CA ILE A 12 -4.92 6.72 5.26
C ILE A 12 -4.76 5.29 5.76
N SER A 13 -5.36 4.97 6.90
CA SER A 13 -5.15 3.67 7.54
C SER A 13 -6.46 3.07 8.02
N ALA A 14 -6.63 1.78 7.73
CA ALA A 14 -7.62 0.92 8.37
C ALA A 14 -6.87 -0.18 9.11
N SER A 15 -6.79 -0.07 10.44
CA SER A 15 -6.00 -0.98 11.26
C SER A 15 -6.88 -1.76 12.22
N THR A 16 -6.63 -3.06 12.33
CA THR A 16 -7.30 -3.97 13.26
C THR A 16 -6.26 -4.64 14.15
N PHE A 17 -6.47 -4.59 15.46
CA PHE A 17 -5.55 -5.12 16.47
C PHE A 17 -6.08 -6.36 17.20
N GLY A 18 -7.32 -6.74 16.96
CA GLY A 18 -7.99 -7.88 17.60
C GLY A 18 -8.19 -9.07 16.66
N ALA A 19 -9.06 -9.98 17.07
CA ALA A 19 -9.38 -11.19 16.31
C ALA A 19 -10.29 -10.94 15.08
N GLY A 20 -10.83 -9.73 14.93
CA GLY A 20 -11.68 -9.37 13.80
C GLY A 20 -10.91 -9.20 12.50
N SER A 21 -11.60 -9.30 11.38
CA SER A 21 -11.04 -9.02 10.06
C SER A 21 -10.63 -7.56 9.93
N GLY A 22 -9.62 -7.30 9.10
CA GLY A 22 -9.15 -5.96 8.80
C GLY A 22 -10.20 -5.11 8.08
N GLY A 23 -10.17 -3.80 8.34
CA GLY A 23 -11.02 -2.85 7.64
C GLY A 23 -10.56 -2.61 6.21
N ASN A 24 -11.50 -2.37 5.30
CA ASN A 24 -11.20 -2.09 3.91
C ASN A 24 -11.01 -0.58 3.67
N ILE A 25 -10.17 -0.26 2.69
CA ILE A 25 -9.96 1.10 2.20
C ILE A 25 -10.42 1.16 0.75
N PHE A 26 -11.32 2.10 0.46
CA PHE A 26 -11.77 2.40 -0.90
C PHE A 26 -11.41 3.85 -1.22
N VAL A 27 -10.61 4.04 -2.25
CA VAL A 27 -10.25 5.36 -2.75
C VAL A 27 -10.77 5.51 -4.17
N ASN A 28 -11.55 6.55 -4.40
CA ASN A 28 -12.04 6.90 -5.74
C ASN A 28 -11.69 8.37 -6.01
N ALA A 29 -10.77 8.58 -6.92
CA ALA A 29 -10.32 9.90 -7.33
C ALA A 29 -10.22 9.95 -8.86
N SER A 30 -11.13 10.67 -9.50
CA SER A 30 -11.29 10.61 -10.96
C SER A 30 -10.06 11.04 -11.76
N GLU A 31 -9.20 11.88 -11.21
CA GLU A 31 -7.98 12.35 -11.89
C GLU A 31 -6.72 11.69 -11.36
N SER A 32 -6.42 11.86 -10.08
CA SER A 32 -5.16 11.35 -9.53
C SER A 32 -5.19 11.02 -8.05
N VAL A 33 -4.35 10.04 -7.69
CA VAL A 33 -3.94 9.73 -6.33
C VAL A 33 -2.43 9.85 -6.25
N GLN A 34 -1.94 10.67 -5.32
CA GLN A 34 -0.52 10.85 -5.06
C GLN A 34 -0.19 10.46 -3.62
N VAL A 35 0.84 9.65 -3.45
CA VAL A 35 1.35 9.23 -2.15
C VAL A 35 2.84 9.52 -2.15
N LEU A 36 3.23 10.61 -1.51
CA LEU A 36 4.56 11.20 -1.69
C LEU A 36 5.26 11.45 -0.37
N GLY A 37 6.48 10.97 -0.28
CA GLY A 37 7.46 11.52 0.63
C GLY A 37 7.36 11.05 2.07
N PHE A 38 8.09 11.80 2.88
CA PHE A 38 8.42 11.50 4.26
C PHE A 38 8.38 12.79 5.08
N SER A 39 7.85 12.71 6.28
CA SER A 39 7.88 13.82 7.21
C SER A 39 9.15 13.79 8.06
N PRO A 40 10.05 14.76 7.94
CA PRO A 40 11.23 14.83 8.82
C PRO A 40 10.87 15.15 10.27
N VAL A 41 9.68 15.66 10.52
CA VAL A 41 9.21 15.99 11.86
C VAL A 41 8.70 14.77 12.61
N THR A 42 7.89 13.93 11.94
CA THR A 42 7.25 12.77 12.56
C THR A 42 7.97 11.45 12.30
N GLY A 43 8.91 11.41 11.35
CA GLY A 43 9.58 10.19 10.92
C GLY A 43 8.69 9.26 10.09
N ARG A 44 7.53 9.72 9.64
CA ARG A 44 6.56 8.89 8.92
C ARG A 44 6.65 9.07 7.41
N ILE A 45 6.40 7.98 6.70
CA ILE A 45 6.21 7.99 5.25
C ILE A 45 4.73 8.16 4.90
N ALA A 46 4.47 8.77 3.75
CA ALA A 46 3.11 8.87 3.22
C ALA A 46 2.62 7.48 2.80
N MET A 47 1.41 7.09 3.24
CA MET A 47 0.96 5.72 3.00
C MET A 47 -0.56 5.57 3.01
N ILE A 48 -1.03 4.65 2.15
CA ILE A 48 -2.37 4.06 2.25
C ILE A 48 -2.18 2.62 2.73
N SER A 49 -2.69 2.27 3.92
CA SER A 49 -2.37 0.99 4.55
C SER A 49 -3.59 0.35 5.24
N ALA A 50 -3.89 -0.88 4.86
CA ALA A 50 -4.76 -1.76 5.63
C ALA A 50 -3.90 -2.74 6.43
N ARG A 51 -3.89 -2.60 7.76
CA ARG A 51 -3.02 -3.37 8.65
C ARG A 51 -3.83 -4.22 9.63
N THR A 52 -3.50 -5.50 9.72
CA THR A 52 -4.09 -6.41 10.70
C THR A 52 -2.99 -7.05 11.54
N THR A 53 -3.10 -6.98 12.87
CA THR A 53 -2.13 -7.57 13.80
C THR A 53 -2.70 -8.75 14.58
N GLY A 54 -3.99 -8.99 14.51
CA GLY A 54 -4.66 -10.10 15.16
C GLY A 54 -4.76 -11.35 14.29
N SER A 55 -5.61 -12.29 14.70
CA SER A 55 -5.83 -13.56 14.00
C SER A 55 -6.80 -13.47 12.81
N GLY A 56 -7.45 -12.34 12.61
CA GLY A 56 -8.37 -12.13 11.50
C GLY A 56 -7.66 -11.91 10.16
N SER A 57 -8.39 -12.07 9.08
CA SER A 57 -7.92 -11.80 7.73
C SER A 57 -7.57 -10.33 7.53
N GLY A 58 -6.64 -10.04 6.64
CA GLY A 58 -6.29 -8.68 6.26
C GLY A 58 -7.43 -7.93 5.58
N GLY A 59 -7.45 -6.62 5.75
CA GLY A 59 -8.35 -5.75 5.00
C GLY A 59 -7.84 -5.47 3.61
N ASN A 60 -8.73 -5.14 2.70
CA ASN A 60 -8.41 -4.86 1.31
C ASN A 60 -8.20 -3.36 1.07
N VAL A 61 -7.34 -3.05 0.12
CA VAL A 61 -7.15 -1.69 -0.40
C VAL A 61 -7.55 -1.66 -1.86
N ILE A 62 -8.53 -0.85 -2.20
CA ILE A 62 -9.00 -0.70 -3.58
C ILE A 62 -8.90 0.77 -3.97
N ILE A 63 -8.15 1.04 -5.03
CA ILE A 63 -7.95 2.39 -5.56
C ILE A 63 -8.43 2.43 -7.01
N SER A 64 -9.31 3.38 -7.30
CA SER A 64 -9.78 3.68 -8.66
C SER A 64 -9.48 5.13 -8.99
N THR A 65 -8.69 5.36 -10.06
CA THR A 65 -8.22 6.70 -10.41
C THR A 65 -7.81 6.78 -11.89
N GLY A 66 -7.51 7.98 -12.37
CA GLY A 66 -6.81 8.16 -13.65
C GLY A 66 -5.33 7.83 -13.52
N ARG A 67 -4.65 8.39 -12.51
CA ARG A 67 -3.22 8.18 -12.26
C ARG A 67 -2.95 7.90 -10.79
N LEU A 68 -2.11 6.92 -10.54
CA LEU A 68 -1.53 6.68 -9.21
C LEU A 68 -0.03 6.97 -9.26
N THR A 69 0.45 7.77 -8.31
CA THR A 69 1.87 8.07 -8.15
C THR A 69 2.28 7.79 -6.70
N ALA A 70 3.23 6.88 -6.51
CA ALA A 70 3.85 6.58 -5.23
C ALA A 70 5.34 6.82 -5.33
N LEU A 71 5.85 7.90 -4.73
CA LEU A 71 7.23 8.34 -4.89
C LEU A 71 7.90 8.63 -3.55
N ASN A 72 9.22 8.55 -3.54
CA ASN A 72 10.09 8.98 -2.43
C ASN A 72 9.69 8.35 -1.09
N GLY A 73 9.50 7.03 -1.09
CA GLY A 73 9.10 6.26 0.08
C GLY A 73 7.59 6.11 0.25
N GLY A 74 6.78 6.83 -0.53
CA GLY A 74 5.31 6.70 -0.47
C GLY A 74 4.83 5.33 -0.94
N GLY A 75 3.75 4.84 -0.36
CA GLY A 75 3.29 3.50 -0.71
C GLY A 75 1.83 3.19 -0.44
N VAL A 76 1.43 2.06 -0.98
CA VAL A 76 0.11 1.44 -0.75
C VAL A 76 0.34 0.00 -0.34
N ASN A 77 -0.20 -0.41 0.80
CA ASN A 77 -0.06 -1.80 1.23
C ASN A 77 -1.27 -2.36 1.97
N ALA A 78 -1.37 -3.68 1.93
CA ALA A 78 -2.18 -4.47 2.84
C ALA A 78 -1.25 -5.43 3.58
N VAL A 79 -1.15 -5.31 4.91
CA VAL A 79 -0.16 -6.06 5.70
C VAL A 79 -0.83 -6.79 6.85
N VAL A 80 -0.52 -8.08 6.99
CA VAL A 80 -0.95 -8.89 8.12
C VAL A 80 0.26 -9.33 8.92
N PHE A 81 0.29 -8.96 10.19
CA PHE A 81 1.28 -9.42 11.17
C PHE A 81 0.76 -10.56 12.05
N GLY A 82 -0.52 -10.85 11.98
CA GLY A 82 -1.17 -11.95 12.70
C GLY A 82 -1.17 -13.25 11.92
N SER A 83 -1.95 -14.23 12.39
CA SER A 83 -2.06 -15.57 11.78
C SER A 83 -3.06 -15.66 10.63
N GLY A 84 -3.81 -14.61 10.35
CA GLY A 84 -4.79 -14.59 9.27
C GLY A 84 -4.16 -14.47 7.89
N SER A 85 -4.96 -14.69 6.86
CA SER A 85 -4.56 -14.50 5.47
C SER A 85 -4.42 -13.01 5.14
N GLY A 86 -3.54 -12.69 4.19
CA GLY A 86 -3.32 -11.33 3.70
C GLY A 86 -4.55 -10.73 3.04
N GLY A 87 -4.66 -9.41 3.09
CA GLY A 87 -5.66 -8.68 2.33
C GLY A 87 -5.20 -8.36 0.91
N ASP A 88 -6.13 -8.11 0.03
CA ASP A 88 -5.83 -7.81 -1.36
C ASP A 88 -5.60 -6.31 -1.59
N VAL A 89 -4.71 -6.00 -2.51
CA VAL A 89 -4.51 -4.64 -3.04
C VAL A 89 -4.91 -4.63 -4.50
N THR A 90 -5.86 -3.78 -4.85
CA THR A 90 -6.32 -3.60 -6.23
C THR A 90 -6.17 -2.14 -6.62
N VAL A 91 -5.43 -1.89 -7.70
CA VAL A 91 -5.27 -0.55 -8.26
C VAL A 91 -5.76 -0.54 -9.70
N ASN A 92 -6.81 0.24 -9.93
CA ASN A 92 -7.35 0.51 -11.27
C ASN A 92 -7.03 1.97 -11.62
N ALA A 93 -6.04 2.16 -12.48
CA ALA A 93 -5.65 3.47 -12.97
C ALA A 93 -5.80 3.53 -14.48
N SER A 94 -6.76 4.30 -14.97
CA SER A 94 -7.09 4.31 -16.40
C SER A 94 -5.97 4.84 -17.29
N GLU A 95 -5.04 5.62 -16.76
CA GLU A 95 -3.93 6.20 -17.52
C GLU A 95 -2.58 5.58 -17.15
N SER A 96 -2.15 5.75 -15.87
CA SER A 96 -0.83 5.29 -15.46
C SER A 96 -0.70 5.02 -13.96
N ILE A 97 0.26 4.16 -13.64
CA ILE A 97 0.77 3.93 -12.30
C ILE A 97 2.28 4.15 -12.32
N GLU A 98 2.78 4.95 -11.42
CA GLU A 98 4.20 5.19 -11.22
C GLU A 98 4.60 4.91 -9.77
N VAL A 99 5.58 4.01 -9.60
CA VAL A 99 6.14 3.66 -8.30
C VAL A 99 7.65 3.87 -8.38
N GLY A 100 8.19 4.77 -7.60
CA GLY A 100 9.59 5.07 -7.74
C GLY A 100 10.21 5.87 -6.61
N GLY A 101 11.53 5.82 -6.57
CA GLY A 101 12.33 6.55 -5.61
C GLY A 101 12.48 5.86 -4.25
N ILE A 102 13.56 6.25 -3.59
CA ILE A 102 13.88 5.88 -2.22
C ILE A 102 13.92 7.18 -1.43
N GLU A 103 13.28 7.20 -0.28
CA GLU A 103 13.41 8.34 0.63
C GLU A 103 14.82 8.34 1.24
N PRO A 104 15.65 9.39 1.01
CA PRO A 104 17.08 9.34 1.34
C PRO A 104 17.39 9.24 2.84
N ARG A 105 16.51 9.71 3.70
CA ARG A 105 16.73 9.73 5.16
C ARG A 105 16.36 8.42 5.83
N SER A 106 15.22 7.86 5.44
CA SER A 106 14.70 6.61 5.99
C SER A 106 15.11 5.38 5.18
N LEU A 107 15.62 5.56 3.97
CA LEU A 107 15.92 4.51 2.98
C LEU A 107 14.69 3.66 2.62
N GLN A 108 13.51 4.20 2.82
CA GLN A 108 12.26 3.54 2.44
C GLN A 108 12.04 3.63 0.94
N MET A 109 11.79 2.48 0.35
CA MET A 109 11.40 2.38 -1.06
C MET A 109 9.91 2.69 -1.22
N SER A 110 9.56 3.30 -2.33
CA SER A 110 8.15 3.40 -2.73
C SER A 110 7.62 2.01 -3.08
N VAL A 111 6.42 1.69 -2.61
CA VAL A 111 5.91 0.32 -2.69
C VAL A 111 4.41 0.24 -2.98
N LEU A 112 4.04 -0.74 -3.80
CA LEU A 112 2.70 -1.32 -3.83
C LEU A 112 2.81 -2.78 -3.40
N SER A 113 2.21 -3.17 -2.29
CA SER A 113 2.37 -4.54 -1.80
C SER A 113 1.17 -5.11 -1.07
N SER A 114 1.09 -6.43 -1.10
CA SER A 114 0.29 -7.23 -0.18
C SER A 114 1.23 -8.21 0.51
N SER A 115 1.30 -8.19 1.83
CA SER A 115 2.25 -9.03 2.56
C SER A 115 1.68 -9.61 3.85
N THR A 116 2.23 -10.77 4.21
CA THR A 116 1.93 -11.47 5.45
C THR A 116 3.24 -11.80 6.15
N ALA A 117 3.36 -11.43 7.42
CA ALA A 117 4.57 -11.67 8.20
C ALA A 117 4.54 -13.01 8.96
N ASN A 118 3.46 -13.76 8.87
CA ASN A 118 3.27 -15.04 9.57
C ASN A 118 2.72 -16.12 8.63
N ALA A 119 2.29 -17.25 9.18
CA ALA A 119 1.94 -18.47 8.46
C ALA A 119 0.72 -18.36 7.51
N GLY A 120 -0.02 -17.26 7.51
CA GLY A 120 -1.12 -17.04 6.56
C GLY A 120 -0.63 -16.81 5.14
N ALA A 121 -1.43 -17.14 4.15
CA ALA A 121 -1.12 -16.82 2.76
C ALA A 121 -1.15 -15.30 2.53
N ALA A 122 -0.22 -14.80 1.73
CA ALA A 122 -0.30 -13.42 1.26
C ALA A 122 -1.57 -13.20 0.42
N GLY A 123 -2.08 -11.98 0.44
CA GLY A 123 -3.15 -11.59 -0.45
C GLY A 123 -2.67 -11.36 -1.87
N SER A 124 -3.59 -11.03 -2.75
CA SER A 124 -3.33 -10.73 -4.15
C SER A 124 -3.00 -9.25 -4.34
N LEU A 125 -2.19 -8.98 -5.35
CA LEU A 125 -1.97 -7.62 -5.86
C LEU A 125 -2.41 -7.57 -7.31
N THR A 126 -3.44 -6.79 -7.59
CA THR A 126 -4.00 -6.64 -8.93
C THR A 126 -3.78 -5.22 -9.42
N ILE A 127 -3.20 -5.07 -10.59
CA ILE A 127 -2.91 -3.79 -11.22
C ILE A 127 -3.52 -3.76 -12.61
N ASN A 128 -4.39 -2.79 -12.84
CA ASN A 128 -5.00 -2.53 -14.14
C ASN A 128 -4.66 -1.10 -14.57
N THR A 129 -3.84 -0.97 -15.60
CA THR A 129 -3.43 0.34 -16.12
C THR A 129 -2.96 0.24 -17.56
N ARG A 130 -2.93 1.37 -18.27
CA ARG A 130 -2.34 1.44 -19.61
C ARG A 130 -0.82 1.53 -19.56
N ARG A 131 -0.28 2.17 -18.54
CA ARG A 131 1.17 2.36 -18.37
C ARG A 131 1.56 2.11 -16.92
N LEU A 132 2.51 1.22 -16.72
CA LEU A 132 3.13 0.96 -15.43
C LEU A 132 4.61 1.36 -15.49
N ILE A 133 5.04 2.22 -14.58
CA ILE A 133 6.41 2.66 -14.44
C ILE A 133 6.88 2.29 -13.03
N VAL A 134 7.92 1.48 -12.96
CA VAL A 134 8.61 1.15 -11.70
C VAL A 134 10.07 1.53 -11.89
N ARG A 135 10.56 2.45 -11.07
CA ARG A 135 11.88 3.04 -11.25
C ARG A 135 12.56 3.40 -9.94
N ASP A 136 13.86 3.62 -9.98
CA ASP A 136 14.65 4.21 -8.89
C ASP A 136 14.41 3.54 -7.53
N GLY A 137 14.40 2.21 -7.49
CA GLY A 137 14.16 1.43 -6.28
C GLY A 137 12.70 1.24 -5.91
N GLY A 138 11.75 1.70 -6.72
CA GLY A 138 10.33 1.39 -6.53
C GLY A 138 10.07 -0.11 -6.60
N ARG A 139 9.07 -0.58 -5.86
CA ARG A 139 8.82 -2.02 -5.72
C ARG A 139 7.32 -2.34 -5.79
N ILE A 140 7.01 -3.44 -6.46
CA ILE A 140 5.66 -4.02 -6.50
C ILE A 140 5.80 -5.50 -6.17
N ASP A 141 5.19 -5.94 -5.07
CA ASP A 141 5.30 -7.34 -4.68
C ASP A 141 4.13 -7.88 -3.86
N THR A 142 4.08 -9.20 -3.79
CA THR A 142 3.35 -9.92 -2.75
C THR A 142 4.33 -10.85 -2.05
N SER A 143 4.28 -10.90 -0.72
CA SER A 143 5.22 -11.72 0.02
C SER A 143 4.63 -12.35 1.28
N THR A 144 5.10 -13.54 1.58
CA THR A 144 4.93 -14.20 2.87
C THR A 144 6.32 -14.37 3.49
N VAL A 145 6.49 -13.87 4.69
CA VAL A 145 7.81 -13.84 5.36
C VAL A 145 7.99 -14.99 6.34
N ALA A 146 6.91 -15.71 6.66
CA ALA A 146 6.98 -16.82 7.63
C ALA A 146 7.62 -18.07 7.04
N SER A 147 8.36 -18.79 7.88
CA SER A 147 8.87 -20.11 7.57
C SER A 147 7.72 -21.10 7.42
N GLY A 148 7.71 -21.88 6.36
CA GLY A 148 6.75 -22.94 6.14
C GLY A 148 5.44 -22.55 5.48
N ALA A 149 5.41 -21.40 4.90
CA ALA A 149 4.28 -21.00 4.08
C ALA A 149 4.24 -21.75 2.75
#